data_c255004c881e52506ce296999930994d
#
_entry.id   c255004c881e52506ce296999930994d
#
_cell.length_a   1.000
_cell.length_b   1.000
_cell.length_c   1.000
_cell.angle_alpha   90.00
_cell.angle_beta   90.00
_cell.angle_gamma   90.00
#
_symmetry.space_group_name_H-M   'P 1'
#
loop_
_entity.id
_entity.type
_entity.pdbx_description
1 polymer ?
#
loop_
_entity_poly.entity_id
_entity_poly.type
_entity_poly.pdbx_seq_one_letter_code
_entity_poly.pdbx_strand_id
1 'polypeptide(L)'
;SFDKEVINMEMLANGSIDGFIMSLSKETQQKKDFHHITEAINQGMPVVMFDRVANDILCDKVIIDDSLAAFEAVQYLINKGFKKIALISTIDYISVGKLRTEGYLKALRNNNIPIDENLILKVEDMDHCADKIEELMKNNTFDAIFAVNELFAVTSIKLASKLNLKVPEDLSIIG
;
A
#
# COMPACT_ATOMS: atom_id res chain seq x y z
N SER A 1 5.84 15.42 -1.97
CA SER A 1 7.28 15.25 -2.30
C SER A 1 8.14 15.49 -1.08
N PHE A 2 9.37 15.00 -1.09
CA PHE A 2 10.36 15.20 -0.03
C PHE A 2 10.61 16.68 0.23
N ASP A 3 10.94 17.45 -0.80
CA ASP A 3 11.25 18.87 -0.66
C ASP A 3 10.10 19.70 -0.05
N LYS A 4 8.84 19.38 -0.45
CA LYS A 4 7.68 20.04 0.15
C LYS A 4 7.50 19.66 1.63
N GLU A 5 7.80 18.43 2.00
CA GLU A 5 7.74 17.99 3.40
C GLU A 5 8.77 18.70 4.24
N VAL A 6 10.02 18.82 3.77
CA VAL A 6 11.10 19.57 4.43
C VAL A 6 10.70 21.04 4.60
N ILE A 7 10.35 21.73 3.52
CA ILE A 7 9.98 23.15 3.53
C ILE A 7 8.80 23.42 4.47
N ASN A 8 7.76 22.57 4.42
CA ASN A 8 6.59 22.75 5.28
C ASN A 8 6.95 22.57 6.76
N MET A 9 7.78 21.60 7.10
CA MET A 9 8.21 21.40 8.49
C MET A 9 9.06 22.55 8.98
N GLU A 10 10.03 23.04 8.21
CA GLU A 10 10.85 24.21 8.54
C GLU A 10 10.01 25.46 8.75
N MET A 11 9.05 25.71 7.85
CA MET A 11 8.15 26.88 7.96
C MET A 11 7.26 26.83 9.20
N LEU A 12 6.75 25.67 9.56
CA LEU A 12 5.82 25.50 10.67
C LEU A 12 6.54 25.41 12.03
N ALA A 13 7.77 24.91 12.07
CA ALA A 13 8.58 24.80 13.29
C ALA A 13 8.97 26.15 13.91
N ASN A 14 8.74 27.27 13.21
CA ASN A 14 9.06 28.64 13.68
C ASN A 14 8.15 29.16 14.82
N GLY A 15 7.59 28.29 15.65
CA GLY A 15 6.74 28.65 16.78
C GLY A 15 5.26 28.88 16.44
N SER A 16 4.85 28.47 15.22
CA SER A 16 3.46 28.59 14.78
C SER A 16 2.59 27.40 15.20
N ILE A 17 3.22 26.30 15.64
CA ILE A 17 2.54 25.04 16.04
C ILE A 17 3.23 24.45 17.26
N ASP A 18 2.49 23.58 17.98
CA ASP A 18 2.96 22.90 19.19
C ASP A 18 3.49 21.49 18.92
N GLY A 19 3.33 20.96 17.73
CA GLY A 19 3.79 19.62 17.34
C GLY A 19 3.30 19.19 15.96
N PHE A 20 3.81 18.06 15.48
CA PHE A 20 3.45 17.47 14.19
C PHE A 20 2.71 16.15 14.35
N ILE A 21 1.60 16.00 13.63
CA ILE A 21 0.99 14.71 13.32
C ILE A 21 1.16 14.51 11.83
N MET A 22 1.96 13.53 11.42
CA MET A 22 2.37 13.40 10.02
C MET A 22 2.41 11.96 9.51
N SER A 23 2.19 11.81 8.20
CA SER A 23 2.44 10.60 7.44
C SER A 23 3.52 10.91 6.40
N LEU A 24 4.56 10.08 6.34
CA LEU A 24 5.72 10.33 5.49
C LEU A 24 5.35 10.38 4.01
N SER A 25 5.97 11.29 3.28
CA SER A 25 5.83 11.33 1.83
C SER A 25 6.43 10.06 1.19
N LYS A 26 5.95 9.72 0.00
CA LYS A 26 6.49 8.61 -0.78
C LYS A 26 8.00 8.76 -1.01
N GLU A 27 8.42 9.98 -1.37
CA GLU A 27 9.84 10.27 -1.65
C GLU A 27 10.71 10.22 -0.40
N THR A 28 10.19 10.63 0.77
CA THR A 28 10.90 10.53 2.05
C THR A 28 11.19 9.07 2.39
N GLN A 29 10.21 8.19 2.19
CA GLN A 29 10.43 6.75 2.38
C GLN A 29 11.43 6.17 1.38
N GLN A 30 11.38 6.62 0.10
CA GLN A 30 12.29 6.18 -0.94
C GLN A 30 13.74 6.59 -0.66
N LYS A 31 13.94 7.85 -0.31
CA LYS A 31 15.27 8.42 0.00
C LYS A 31 15.81 7.90 1.32
N LYS A 32 14.94 7.50 2.26
CA LYS A 32 15.27 7.19 3.66
C LYS A 32 16.03 8.34 4.35
N ASP A 33 15.70 9.55 3.96
CA ASP A 33 16.27 10.76 4.52
C ASP A 33 15.24 11.42 5.44
N PHE A 34 15.54 11.44 6.74
CA PHE A 34 14.64 11.91 7.80
C PHE A 34 15.24 13.08 8.58
N HIS A 35 16.25 13.76 8.03
CA HIS A 35 16.98 14.81 8.75
C HIS A 35 16.06 15.90 9.30
N HIS A 36 15.10 16.39 8.49
CA HIS A 36 14.14 17.43 8.86
C HIS A 36 13.25 17.03 10.06
N ILE A 37 12.88 15.74 10.13
CA ILE A 37 12.09 15.22 11.25
C ILE A 37 12.95 15.11 12.51
N THR A 38 14.16 14.56 12.36
CA THR A 38 15.11 14.43 13.47
C THR A 38 15.50 15.80 14.02
N GLU A 39 15.68 16.79 13.17
CA GLU A 39 15.98 18.15 13.59
C GLU A 39 14.83 18.77 14.38
N ALA A 40 13.58 18.65 13.91
CA ALA A 40 12.41 19.11 14.64
C ALA A 40 12.31 18.48 16.04
N ILE A 41 12.53 17.15 16.14
CA ILE A 41 12.53 16.43 17.43
C ILE A 41 13.66 16.93 18.33
N ASN A 42 14.87 17.15 17.80
CA ASN A 42 16.02 17.64 18.57
C ASN A 42 15.81 19.07 19.08
N GLN A 43 15.01 19.86 18.39
CA GLN A 43 14.57 21.19 18.82
C GLN A 43 13.43 21.16 19.87
N GLY A 44 13.01 19.95 20.30
CA GLY A 44 11.97 19.75 21.30
C GLY A 44 10.54 19.75 20.74
N MET A 45 10.37 19.70 19.41
CA MET A 45 9.07 19.65 18.77
C MET A 45 8.48 18.21 18.88
N PRO A 46 7.31 18.02 19.50
CA PRO A 46 6.65 16.71 19.51
C PRO A 46 6.26 16.26 18.10
N VAL A 47 6.55 15.00 17.77
CA VAL A 47 6.18 14.39 16.50
C VAL A 47 5.46 13.08 16.73
N VAL A 48 4.30 12.91 16.09
CA VAL A 48 3.57 11.63 16.00
C VAL A 48 3.43 11.25 14.54
N MET A 49 3.88 10.06 14.19
CA MET A 49 3.68 9.51 12.85
C MET A 49 2.44 8.62 12.77
N PHE A 50 1.77 8.60 11.62
CA PHE A 50 0.69 7.66 11.35
C PHE A 50 0.77 7.10 9.93
N ASP A 51 0.12 5.95 9.70
CA ASP A 51 0.06 5.27 8.40
C ASP A 51 1.47 4.94 7.85
N ARG A 52 2.11 5.86 7.14
CA ARG A 52 3.47 5.70 6.63
C ARG A 52 4.48 6.25 7.63
N VAL A 53 5.20 5.36 8.27
CA VAL A 53 6.14 5.67 9.35
C VAL A 53 7.57 5.26 9.01
N ALA A 54 8.55 5.81 9.72
CA ALA A 54 9.94 5.35 9.73
C ALA A 54 10.26 4.72 11.08
N ASN A 55 10.72 3.47 11.07
CA ASN A 55 11.09 2.78 12.31
C ASN A 55 12.37 3.36 12.94
N ASP A 56 13.24 3.95 12.12
CA ASP A 56 14.52 4.54 12.54
C ASP A 56 14.33 5.86 13.34
N ILE A 57 13.13 6.46 13.32
CA ILE A 57 12.83 7.67 14.06
C ILE A 57 12.16 7.33 15.39
N LEU A 58 12.74 7.85 16.48
CA LEU A 58 12.19 7.69 17.84
C LEU A 58 11.08 8.72 18.08
N CYS A 59 9.84 8.34 17.83
CA CYS A 59 8.64 9.11 18.12
C CYS A 59 7.44 8.17 18.27
N ASP A 60 6.32 8.69 18.76
CA ASP A 60 5.07 7.95 18.82
C ASP A 60 4.54 7.64 17.41
N LYS A 61 3.96 6.46 17.24
CA LYS A 61 3.44 5.99 15.95
C LYS A 61 2.04 5.38 16.12
N VAL A 62 1.12 5.81 15.27
CA VAL A 62 -0.23 5.23 15.18
C VAL A 62 -0.32 4.44 13.88
N ILE A 63 -0.29 3.13 13.97
CA ILE A 63 -0.30 2.20 12.84
C ILE A 63 -1.33 1.11 13.03
N ILE A 64 -1.73 0.47 11.92
CA ILE A 64 -2.44 -0.80 11.93
C ILE A 64 -1.46 -1.93 11.57
N ASP A 65 -1.83 -3.17 11.85
CA ASP A 65 -1.07 -4.33 11.35
C ASP A 65 -1.47 -4.61 9.89
N ASP A 66 -0.82 -3.89 8.97
CA ASP A 66 -1.06 -4.02 7.53
C ASP A 66 -0.82 -5.44 7.01
N SER A 67 0.17 -6.15 7.57
CA SER A 67 0.47 -7.52 7.17
C SER A 67 -0.63 -8.49 7.62
N LEU A 68 -1.13 -8.34 8.84
CA LEU A 68 -2.23 -9.16 9.35
C LEU A 68 -3.52 -8.85 8.60
N ALA A 69 -3.86 -7.59 8.40
CA ALA A 69 -5.07 -7.19 7.67
C ALA A 69 -5.08 -7.76 6.24
N ALA A 70 -3.95 -7.66 5.53
CA ALA A 70 -3.81 -8.24 4.19
C ALA A 70 -3.88 -9.78 4.21
N PHE A 71 -3.26 -10.41 5.20
CA PHE A 71 -3.37 -11.84 5.38
C PHE A 71 -4.83 -12.27 5.56
N GLU A 72 -5.59 -11.60 6.42
CA GLU A 72 -7.00 -11.92 6.68
C GLU A 72 -7.88 -11.71 5.45
N ALA A 73 -7.65 -10.63 4.69
CA ALA A 73 -8.37 -10.35 3.44
C ALA A 73 -8.13 -11.46 2.40
N VAL A 74 -6.88 -11.87 2.19
CA VAL A 74 -6.55 -12.94 1.24
C VAL A 74 -7.02 -14.30 1.75
N GLN A 75 -6.89 -14.57 3.05
CA GLN A 75 -7.43 -15.79 3.67
C GLN A 75 -8.96 -15.90 3.50
N TYR A 76 -9.67 -14.77 3.56
CA TYR A 76 -11.10 -14.74 3.27
C TYR A 76 -11.39 -15.19 1.83
N LEU A 77 -10.65 -14.70 0.84
CA LEU A 77 -10.78 -15.13 -0.56
C LEU A 77 -10.51 -16.65 -0.70
N ILE A 78 -9.43 -17.14 -0.08
CA ILE A 78 -9.07 -18.56 -0.09
C ILE A 78 -10.18 -19.42 0.53
N ASN A 79 -10.75 -18.99 1.66
CA ASN A 79 -11.85 -19.69 2.32
C ASN A 79 -13.14 -19.72 1.47
N LYS A 80 -13.32 -18.77 0.55
CA LYS A 80 -14.39 -18.77 -0.46
C LYS A 80 -14.10 -19.71 -1.64
N GLY A 81 -12.92 -20.33 -1.69
CA GLY A 81 -12.54 -21.31 -2.71
C GLY A 81 -11.66 -20.74 -3.84
N PHE A 82 -11.34 -19.45 -3.81
CA PHE A 82 -10.45 -18.83 -4.80
C PHE A 82 -9.01 -19.32 -4.62
N LYS A 83 -8.34 -19.65 -5.74
CA LYS A 83 -6.97 -20.20 -5.73
C LYS A 83 -6.00 -19.42 -6.59
N LYS A 84 -6.49 -18.70 -7.59
CA LYS A 84 -5.69 -17.84 -8.45
C LYS A 84 -6.01 -16.38 -8.12
N ILE A 85 -5.33 -15.85 -7.11
CA ILE A 85 -5.60 -14.51 -6.59
C ILE A 85 -4.50 -13.58 -7.09
N ALA A 86 -4.86 -12.58 -7.90
CA ALA A 86 -3.93 -11.54 -8.31
C ALA A 86 -3.74 -10.50 -7.20
N LEU A 87 -2.51 -10.02 -7.05
CA LEU A 87 -2.16 -8.90 -6.18
C LEU A 87 -1.93 -7.64 -6.99
N ILE A 88 -2.58 -6.54 -6.63
CA ILE A 88 -2.28 -5.21 -7.14
C ILE A 88 -1.78 -4.36 -5.98
N SER A 89 -0.47 -4.07 -5.97
CA SER A 89 0.24 -3.41 -4.88
C SER A 89 1.05 -2.21 -5.36
N THR A 90 1.52 -1.42 -4.41
CA THR A 90 2.54 -0.40 -4.66
C THR A 90 3.93 -1.02 -4.64
N ILE A 91 4.92 -0.25 -5.10
CA ILE A 91 6.33 -0.65 -5.04
C ILE A 91 6.84 -0.73 -3.59
N ASP A 92 7.88 -1.53 -3.37
CA ASP A 92 8.32 -2.00 -2.05
C ASP A 92 8.93 -0.93 -1.13
N TYR A 93 9.32 0.22 -1.63
CA TYR A 93 9.79 1.30 -0.75
C TYR A 93 8.64 2.03 -0.01
N ILE A 94 7.38 1.79 -0.40
CA ILE A 94 6.21 2.24 0.35
C ILE A 94 5.90 1.19 1.41
N SER A 95 6.11 1.53 2.69
CA SER A 95 6.02 0.60 3.83
C SER A 95 4.70 -0.17 3.87
N VAL A 96 3.58 0.52 3.73
CA VAL A 96 2.22 -0.06 3.75
C VAL A 96 2.03 -1.10 2.62
N GLY A 97 2.41 -0.76 1.38
CA GLY A 97 2.30 -1.68 0.25
C GLY A 97 3.18 -2.92 0.41
N LYS A 98 4.39 -2.76 0.95
CA LYS A 98 5.29 -3.87 1.27
C LYS A 98 4.67 -4.81 2.30
N LEU A 99 4.17 -4.29 3.42
CA LEU A 99 3.56 -5.09 4.49
C LEU A 99 2.31 -5.83 4.00
N ARG A 100 1.46 -5.18 3.20
CA ARG A 100 0.28 -5.84 2.60
C ARG A 100 0.68 -6.92 1.60
N THR A 101 1.74 -6.72 0.83
CA THR A 101 2.32 -7.77 -0.03
C THR A 101 2.82 -8.96 0.80
N GLU A 102 3.49 -8.72 1.92
CA GLU A 102 3.93 -9.78 2.83
C GLU A 102 2.76 -10.59 3.39
N GLY A 103 1.67 -9.93 3.77
CA GLY A 103 0.43 -10.58 4.22
C GLY A 103 -0.20 -11.47 3.15
N TYR A 104 -0.28 -11.00 1.90
CA TYR A 104 -0.74 -11.77 0.75
C TYR A 104 0.11 -13.04 0.55
N LEU A 105 1.42 -12.89 0.49
CA LEU A 105 2.35 -14.01 0.30
C LEU A 105 2.26 -15.03 1.45
N LYS A 106 2.10 -14.54 2.69
CA LYS A 106 1.91 -15.39 3.87
C LYS A 106 0.62 -16.21 3.77
N ALA A 107 -0.48 -15.60 3.32
CA ALA A 107 -1.75 -16.30 3.16
C ALA A 107 -1.64 -17.42 2.11
N LEU A 108 -1.03 -17.18 0.95
CA LEU A 108 -0.81 -18.20 -0.06
C LEU A 108 0.04 -19.35 0.47
N ARG A 109 1.17 -19.06 1.12
CA ARG A 109 2.07 -20.07 1.69
C ARG A 109 1.37 -20.96 2.73
N ASN A 110 0.61 -20.36 3.64
CA ASN A 110 -0.09 -21.07 4.71
C ASN A 110 -1.16 -22.04 4.15
N ASN A 111 -1.65 -21.77 2.95
CA ASN A 111 -2.67 -22.61 2.28
C ASN A 111 -2.07 -23.50 1.17
N ASN A 112 -0.73 -23.58 1.06
CA ASN A 112 -0.02 -24.34 0.03
C ASN A 112 -0.44 -23.97 -1.40
N ILE A 113 -0.80 -22.70 -1.63
CA ILE A 113 -1.07 -22.15 -2.96
C ILE A 113 0.25 -21.66 -3.56
N PRO A 114 0.63 -22.13 -4.77
CA PRO A 114 1.84 -21.66 -5.44
C PRO A 114 1.78 -20.16 -5.70
N ILE A 115 2.91 -19.47 -5.46
CA ILE A 115 3.05 -18.06 -5.81
C ILE A 115 3.37 -17.97 -7.31
N ASP A 116 2.50 -17.26 -8.04
CA ASP A 116 2.72 -16.93 -9.44
C ASP A 116 3.09 -15.45 -9.56
N GLU A 117 4.34 -15.17 -9.89
CA GLU A 117 4.85 -13.80 -10.02
C GLU A 117 4.13 -13.00 -11.13
N ASN A 118 3.54 -13.67 -12.12
CA ASN A 118 2.76 -13.01 -13.17
C ASN A 118 1.44 -12.42 -12.63
N LEU A 119 0.99 -12.88 -11.48
CA LEU A 119 -0.21 -12.37 -10.79
C LEU A 119 0.12 -11.27 -9.77
N ILE A 120 1.38 -10.85 -9.65
CA ILE A 120 1.81 -9.79 -8.73
C ILE A 120 2.14 -8.53 -9.53
N LEU A 121 1.22 -7.58 -9.52
CA LEU A 121 1.41 -6.28 -10.14
C LEU A 121 1.85 -5.25 -9.10
N LYS A 122 3.01 -4.64 -9.30
CA LYS A 122 3.50 -3.50 -8.51
C LYS A 122 3.40 -2.21 -9.32
N VAL A 123 2.60 -1.29 -8.82
CA VAL A 123 2.32 0.00 -9.47
C VAL A 123 3.14 1.09 -8.79
N GLU A 124 3.98 1.76 -9.56
CA GLU A 124 4.76 2.92 -9.12
C GLU A 124 4.03 4.22 -9.42
N ASP A 125 3.54 4.34 -10.65
CA ASP A 125 2.86 5.51 -11.15
C ASP A 125 1.34 5.31 -11.08
N MET A 126 0.69 6.10 -10.23
CA MET A 126 -0.76 6.03 -10.02
C MET A 126 -1.55 6.54 -11.23
N ASP A 127 -0.98 7.45 -12.02
CA ASP A 127 -1.66 8.04 -13.20
C ASP A 127 -1.83 7.00 -14.31
N HIS A 128 -0.93 6.00 -14.38
CA HIS A 128 -0.96 4.92 -15.36
C HIS A 128 -1.35 3.56 -14.76
N CYS A 129 -1.93 3.55 -13.56
CA CYS A 129 -2.32 2.28 -12.91
C CYS A 129 -3.38 1.51 -13.70
N ALA A 130 -4.31 2.21 -14.36
CA ALA A 130 -5.39 1.59 -15.12
C ALA A 130 -4.87 0.74 -16.29
N ASP A 131 -3.89 1.25 -17.04
CA ASP A 131 -3.32 0.55 -18.20
C ASP A 131 -2.63 -0.75 -17.76
N LYS A 132 -1.85 -0.69 -16.67
CA LYS A 132 -1.16 -1.85 -16.11
C LYS A 132 -2.12 -2.90 -15.54
N ILE A 133 -3.20 -2.46 -14.90
CA ILE A 133 -4.22 -3.37 -14.38
C ILE A 133 -4.99 -4.01 -15.55
N GLU A 134 -5.32 -3.25 -16.59
CA GLU A 134 -5.97 -3.79 -17.80
C GLU A 134 -5.08 -4.83 -18.50
N GLU A 135 -3.78 -4.57 -18.60
CA GLU A 135 -2.80 -5.51 -19.13
C GLU A 135 -2.72 -6.80 -18.30
N LEU A 136 -2.65 -6.69 -16.97
CA LEU A 136 -2.71 -7.85 -16.06
C LEU A 136 -3.96 -8.69 -16.31
N MET A 137 -5.14 -8.04 -16.41
CA MET A 137 -6.43 -8.73 -16.60
C MET A 137 -6.57 -9.39 -17.97
N LYS A 138 -5.92 -8.84 -19.02
CA LYS A 138 -5.96 -9.40 -20.37
C LYS A 138 -4.99 -10.56 -20.57
N ASN A 139 -3.84 -10.50 -19.94
CA ASN A 139 -2.73 -11.44 -20.18
C ASN A 139 -2.72 -12.63 -19.22
N ASN A 140 -3.53 -12.59 -18.15
CA ASN A 140 -3.54 -13.62 -17.13
C ASN A 140 -4.95 -14.12 -16.82
N THR A 141 -5.02 -15.34 -16.28
CA THR A 141 -6.28 -15.93 -15.78
C THR A 141 -6.21 -16.05 -14.28
N PHE A 142 -7.12 -15.40 -13.60
CA PHE A 142 -7.29 -15.44 -12.15
C PHE A 142 -8.77 -15.29 -11.77
N ASP A 143 -9.13 -15.70 -10.57
CA ASP A 143 -10.52 -15.76 -10.08
C ASP A 143 -10.81 -14.67 -9.02
N ALA A 144 -9.75 -14.06 -8.47
CA ALA A 144 -9.90 -12.95 -7.52
C ALA A 144 -8.74 -11.94 -7.62
N ILE A 145 -9.00 -10.72 -7.15
CA ILE A 145 -8.01 -9.65 -6.98
C ILE A 145 -7.98 -9.24 -5.51
N PHE A 146 -6.79 -9.20 -4.92
CA PHE A 146 -6.50 -8.41 -3.73
C PHE A 146 -5.82 -7.11 -4.12
N ALA A 147 -6.51 -5.99 -3.93
CA ALA A 147 -6.01 -4.64 -4.19
C ALA A 147 -5.59 -3.99 -2.87
N VAL A 148 -4.34 -3.52 -2.76
CA VAL A 148 -3.83 -3.00 -1.47
C VAL A 148 -4.39 -1.62 -1.10
N ASN A 149 -5.18 -0.99 -1.95
CA ASN A 149 -5.84 0.28 -1.67
C ASN A 149 -7.13 0.45 -2.48
N GLU A 150 -7.94 1.43 -2.07
CA GLU A 150 -9.21 1.75 -2.70
C GLU A 150 -9.09 2.10 -4.19
N LEU A 151 -8.07 2.88 -4.59
CA LEU A 151 -7.88 3.29 -5.98
C LEU A 151 -7.72 2.07 -6.89
N PHE A 152 -6.90 1.10 -6.49
CA PHE A 152 -6.70 -0.12 -7.27
C PHE A 152 -7.96 -0.99 -7.31
N ALA A 153 -8.69 -1.09 -6.20
CA ALA A 153 -9.93 -1.85 -6.14
C ALA A 153 -10.98 -1.24 -7.08
N VAL A 154 -11.24 0.06 -6.98
CA VAL A 154 -12.23 0.77 -7.83
C VAL A 154 -11.81 0.73 -9.30
N THR A 155 -10.52 0.88 -9.61
CA THR A 155 -10.02 0.78 -10.99
C THR A 155 -10.25 -0.62 -11.54
N SER A 156 -9.97 -1.67 -10.74
CA SER A 156 -10.21 -3.06 -11.14
C SER A 156 -11.69 -3.35 -11.41
N ILE A 157 -12.59 -2.82 -10.57
CA ILE A 157 -14.05 -2.97 -10.79
C ILE A 157 -14.49 -2.31 -12.11
N LYS A 158 -13.99 -1.09 -12.39
CA LYS A 158 -14.29 -0.39 -13.64
C LYS A 158 -13.79 -1.14 -14.88
N LEU A 159 -12.57 -1.70 -14.78
CA LEU A 159 -11.99 -2.48 -15.87
C LEU A 159 -12.67 -3.83 -16.05
N ALA A 160 -13.06 -4.51 -14.97
CA ALA A 160 -13.89 -5.72 -15.05
C ALA A 160 -15.16 -5.47 -15.83
N SER A 161 -15.89 -4.39 -15.51
CA SER A 161 -17.09 -3.99 -16.25
C SER A 161 -16.81 -3.73 -17.74
N LYS A 162 -15.71 -3.03 -18.07
CA LYS A 162 -15.27 -2.78 -19.45
C LYS A 162 -14.97 -4.08 -20.22
N LEU A 163 -14.48 -5.09 -19.52
CA LEU A 163 -14.16 -6.41 -20.07
C LEU A 163 -15.37 -7.38 -20.02
N ASN A 164 -16.56 -6.90 -19.68
CA ASN A 164 -17.79 -7.67 -19.51
C ASN A 164 -17.69 -8.79 -18.43
N LEU A 165 -16.84 -8.61 -17.43
CA LEU A 165 -16.74 -9.48 -16.26
C LEU A 165 -17.68 -8.97 -15.16
N LYS A 166 -18.48 -9.86 -14.60
CA LYS A 166 -19.34 -9.56 -13.46
C LYS A 166 -18.57 -9.67 -12.16
N VAL A 167 -18.73 -8.69 -11.28
CA VAL A 167 -18.16 -8.70 -9.94
C VAL A 167 -19.33 -8.86 -8.95
N PRO A 168 -19.35 -9.88 -8.10
CA PRO A 168 -18.25 -10.83 -7.81
C PRO A 168 -18.30 -12.14 -8.60
N GLU A 169 -19.27 -12.37 -9.50
CA GLU A 169 -19.59 -13.70 -10.06
C GLU A 169 -18.46 -14.26 -10.93
N ASP A 170 -17.87 -13.44 -11.82
CA ASP A 170 -16.78 -13.86 -12.72
C ASP A 170 -15.40 -13.49 -12.13
N LEU A 171 -15.34 -12.44 -11.29
CA LEU A 171 -14.13 -11.95 -10.68
C LEU A 171 -14.43 -11.33 -9.31
N SER A 172 -13.91 -11.92 -8.25
CA SER A 172 -14.01 -11.33 -6.91
C SER A 172 -12.92 -10.29 -6.67
N ILE A 173 -13.27 -9.16 -6.04
CA ILE A 173 -12.32 -8.08 -5.73
C ILE A 173 -12.45 -7.71 -4.26
N ILE A 174 -11.32 -7.68 -3.54
CA ILE A 174 -11.21 -7.19 -2.17
C ILE A 174 -10.11 -6.13 -2.09
N GLY A 175 -10.34 -5.06 -1.28
CA GLY A 175 -9.37 -3.98 -1.10
C GLY A 175 -9.58 -3.21 0.19
#